data_71f654daccd06b744afdd3b5bb003152
#
_entry.id   71f654daccd06b744afdd3b5bb003152
#
_cell.length_a   1.000
_cell.length_b   1.000
_cell.length_c   1.000
_cell.angle_alpha   90.00
_cell.angle_beta   90.00
_cell.angle_gamma   90.00
#
_symmetry.space_group_name_H-M   'P 1'
#
loop_
_entity.id
_entity.type
_entity.pdbx_description
1 polymer ?
#
loop_
_entity_poly.entity_id
_entity_poly.type
_entity_poly.pdbx_seq_one_letter_code
_entity_poly.pdbx_strand_id
1 'polypeptide(L)'
;MRTAAAASLSLGLAGAASVAPAAQAGPGGGWSGRWLSTATGTTASTTLKDVRSIIGADTGAAAGLTGAGVGVALLDTGVAPVAGLPAGQIVNGPDLSFESQADSLRYLDSYGHGTHMAGIIVGNDAVSGTKGLAPGAKLTSVKLGTANGAVDVSQVIAAIDWVVANKDADPANPIRVINLSYGSGGNPAAATDPLQYAAERAWKAGIVVVAAAGNDGAAARTLDDPATDPFVLSVGAAATRGTAGTADDGLAAFTNGGSADKAVDVLAPGESIVSLRDPGSSIDVNYPAARVGTTLFRGSGTSQAAAVTSAAVALLLQARPSLTPDQVKNLLRRGTTLAGQTARELNVGTALGLAPDASAPQTFPASTGSGALDDARGGSRVLSNNVALSGEYTIWGPFHSANWAAYAAAGRSWIGGTWMGSIIAGSGWTGTSWASRTWGAANWAGVPWGGTQTWSDPSWSGKAWSGKAWSATDWNGARFASSEDWATTSWG
;
A
#
# COMPACT_ATOMS: atom_id res chain seq x y z
N MET A 1 -35.90 57.33 45.38
CA MET A 1 -35.76 55.92 45.57
C MET A 1 -35.11 55.44 44.30
N ARG A 2 -34.08 54.70 44.39
CA ARG A 2 -33.01 54.69 43.42
C ARG A 2 -33.30 53.74 42.22
N THR A 3 -33.25 54.31 41.01
CA THR A 3 -33.23 53.61 39.70
C THR A 3 -31.86 53.13 39.40
N ALA A 4 -31.76 51.84 39.09
CA ALA A 4 -30.52 51.22 38.55
C ALA A 4 -30.67 50.99 37.05
N ALA A 5 -29.79 51.62 36.29
CA ALA A 5 -29.67 51.44 34.84
C ALA A 5 -28.83 50.21 34.52
N ALA A 6 -29.32 49.36 33.66
CA ALA A 6 -28.57 48.23 33.10
C ALA A 6 -27.89 48.69 31.82
N ALA A 7 -26.56 48.59 31.78
CA ALA A 7 -25.76 48.81 30.57
C ALA A 7 -25.52 47.46 29.89
N SER A 8 -25.95 47.35 28.66
CA SER A 8 -25.67 46.22 27.81
C SER A 8 -24.30 46.38 27.15
N LEU A 9 -23.35 45.49 27.47
CA LEU A 9 -22.05 45.37 26.79
C LEU A 9 -22.16 44.29 25.71
N SER A 10 -22.11 44.70 24.46
CA SER A 10 -21.94 43.81 23.33
C SER A 10 -20.44 43.55 23.11
N LEU A 11 -19.95 42.37 23.49
CA LEU A 11 -18.62 41.90 23.08
C LEU A 11 -18.74 41.17 21.74
N GLY A 12 -18.20 41.79 20.70
CA GLY A 12 -17.89 41.10 19.46
C GLY A 12 -16.61 40.27 19.64
N LEU A 13 -16.72 38.97 19.66
CA LEU A 13 -15.55 38.07 19.49
C LEU A 13 -15.37 37.75 18.00
N ALA A 14 -14.42 38.44 17.38
CA ALA A 14 -13.82 37.96 16.15
C ALA A 14 -12.81 36.84 16.53
N GLY A 15 -13.21 35.60 16.44
CA GLY A 15 -12.33 34.48 16.61
C GLY A 15 -11.50 34.30 15.36
N ALA A 16 -10.24 34.75 15.34
CA ALA A 16 -9.26 34.31 14.39
C ALA A 16 -8.91 32.85 14.73
N ALA A 17 -9.33 31.91 13.88
CA ALA A 17 -8.85 30.56 13.94
C ALA A 17 -7.36 30.58 13.60
N SER A 18 -6.51 30.46 14.60
CA SER A 18 -5.10 30.19 14.41
C SER A 18 -4.97 28.76 13.92
N VAL A 19 -4.66 28.60 12.65
CA VAL A 19 -4.18 27.32 12.10
C VAL A 19 -2.85 27.05 12.80
N ALA A 20 -2.81 26.08 13.68
CA ALA A 20 -1.57 25.61 14.27
C ALA A 20 -0.65 25.09 13.15
N PRO A 21 0.65 25.41 13.14
CA PRO A 21 1.55 24.85 12.18
C PRO A 21 1.60 23.32 12.35
N ALA A 22 1.51 22.60 11.23
CA ALA A 22 1.69 21.16 11.20
C ALA A 22 3.03 20.82 11.87
N ALA A 23 3.01 19.92 12.83
CA ALA A 23 4.22 19.44 13.48
C ALA A 23 5.11 18.79 12.41
N GLN A 24 6.34 19.29 12.27
CA GLN A 24 7.33 18.70 11.40
C GLN A 24 7.66 17.30 11.92
N ALA A 25 7.46 16.31 11.07
CA ALA A 25 7.98 14.98 11.31
C ALA A 25 9.50 15.03 11.23
N GLY A 26 10.19 14.50 12.23
CA GLY A 26 11.64 14.34 12.19
C GLY A 26 12.07 13.38 11.07
N PRO A 27 13.35 13.34 10.71
CA PRO A 27 13.85 12.48 9.64
C PRO A 27 13.76 11.01 10.06
N GLY A 28 12.71 10.35 9.65
CA GLY A 28 12.44 8.94 9.92
C GLY A 28 11.39 8.44 8.98
N GLY A 29 11.82 7.57 8.06
CA GLY A 29 11.13 6.80 7.06
C GLY A 29 9.60 6.83 7.06
N GLY A 30 9.04 7.71 6.27
CA GLY A 30 7.63 7.70 5.91
C GLY A 30 7.52 7.55 4.40
N TRP A 31 6.55 6.83 3.93
CA TRP A 31 6.31 6.66 2.51
C TRP A 31 6.00 8.00 1.85
N SER A 32 6.85 8.40 0.92
CA SER A 32 6.68 9.59 0.11
C SER A 32 6.18 9.21 -1.28
N GLY A 33 4.89 8.99 -1.43
CA GLY A 33 4.28 9.01 -2.76
C GLY A 33 4.24 10.46 -3.27
N ARG A 34 4.80 10.73 -4.44
CA ARG A 34 4.79 12.07 -5.04
C ARG A 34 3.61 12.21 -5.99
N TRP A 35 2.72 13.17 -5.70
CA TRP A 35 1.60 13.53 -6.58
C TRP A 35 1.94 14.82 -7.31
N LEU A 36 2.18 14.73 -8.61
CA LEU A 36 2.73 15.84 -9.38
C LEU A 36 1.65 16.89 -9.71
N SER A 37 1.89 18.13 -9.29
CA SER A 37 1.16 19.26 -9.84
C SER A 37 1.76 19.64 -11.22
N THR A 38 0.93 20.16 -12.11
CA THR A 38 1.34 20.59 -13.45
C THR A 38 2.15 21.91 -13.46
N ALA A 39 2.60 22.41 -12.31
CA ALA A 39 3.34 23.65 -12.24
C ALA A 39 4.81 23.45 -12.65
N THR A 40 5.13 23.79 -13.88
CA THR A 40 6.43 24.21 -14.41
C THR A 40 7.59 23.21 -14.48
N GLY A 41 7.34 21.94 -14.66
CA GLY A 41 8.35 20.97 -15.08
C GLY A 41 7.66 19.89 -15.90
N THR A 42 8.01 19.75 -17.16
CA THR A 42 7.39 18.81 -18.09
C THR A 42 7.87 17.38 -17.85
N THR A 43 7.56 16.79 -16.72
CA THR A 43 7.57 15.32 -16.64
C THR A 43 6.31 14.84 -17.36
N ALA A 44 6.50 14.26 -18.54
CA ALA A 44 5.41 13.70 -19.31
C ALA A 44 4.72 12.60 -18.48
N SER A 45 3.40 12.54 -18.54
CA SER A 45 2.63 11.49 -17.86
C SER A 45 2.87 10.14 -18.51
N THR A 46 3.11 9.11 -17.72
CA THR A 46 3.22 7.73 -18.17
C THR A 46 1.87 7.04 -18.02
N THR A 47 1.25 6.67 -19.12
CA THR A 47 -0.03 5.98 -19.12
C THR A 47 0.16 4.48 -18.83
N LEU A 48 -0.89 3.79 -18.35
CA LEU A 48 -0.82 2.34 -18.16
C LEU A 48 -0.63 1.58 -19.48
N LYS A 49 -0.98 2.18 -20.61
CA LYS A 49 -0.66 1.65 -21.94
C LYS A 49 0.85 1.67 -22.19
N ASP A 50 1.52 2.78 -21.87
CA ASP A 50 2.98 2.89 -22.02
C ASP A 50 3.68 1.93 -21.05
N VAL A 51 3.23 1.88 -19.78
CA VAL A 51 3.73 0.92 -18.80
C VAL A 51 3.63 -0.51 -19.32
N ARG A 52 2.49 -0.87 -19.94
CA ARG A 52 2.27 -2.21 -20.50
C ARG A 52 3.29 -2.54 -21.59
N SER A 53 3.62 -1.58 -22.44
CA SER A 53 4.65 -1.74 -23.47
C SER A 53 6.06 -1.85 -22.86
N ILE A 54 6.40 -0.99 -21.91
CA ILE A 54 7.71 -0.99 -21.22
C ILE A 54 7.99 -2.36 -20.60
N ILE A 55 7.02 -2.90 -19.84
CA ILE A 55 7.18 -4.22 -19.19
C ILE A 55 6.99 -5.41 -20.14
N GLY A 56 6.81 -5.16 -21.45
CA GLY A 56 6.64 -6.21 -22.45
C GLY A 56 5.38 -7.07 -22.28
N ALA A 57 4.31 -6.48 -21.73
CA ALA A 57 3.06 -7.20 -21.44
C ALA A 57 2.05 -7.18 -22.58
N ASP A 58 2.34 -6.47 -23.68
CA ASP A 58 1.48 -6.31 -24.86
C ASP A 58 1.98 -7.11 -26.09
N THR A 59 3.12 -7.78 -25.99
CA THR A 59 3.75 -8.48 -27.10
C THR A 59 4.13 -9.92 -26.74
N GLY A 60 4.38 -10.73 -27.74
CA GLY A 60 4.90 -12.10 -27.60
C GLY A 60 4.03 -12.99 -26.72
N ALA A 61 4.67 -13.74 -25.82
CA ALA A 61 3.98 -14.67 -24.91
C ALA A 61 3.13 -13.98 -23.83
N ALA A 62 3.31 -12.69 -23.61
CA ALA A 62 2.53 -11.90 -22.65
C ALA A 62 1.27 -11.32 -23.28
N ALA A 63 1.20 -11.24 -24.62
CA ALA A 63 0.03 -10.70 -25.30
C ALA A 63 -1.23 -11.48 -24.94
N GLY A 64 -2.27 -10.77 -24.52
CA GLY A 64 -3.54 -11.38 -24.13
C GLY A 64 -3.61 -11.89 -22.68
N LEU A 65 -2.51 -11.92 -21.93
CA LEU A 65 -2.56 -12.22 -20.50
C LEU A 65 -3.26 -11.08 -19.75
N THR A 66 -4.08 -11.47 -18.78
CA THR A 66 -4.90 -10.56 -17.98
C THR A 66 -4.76 -10.76 -16.48
N GLY A 67 -3.97 -11.75 -16.04
CA GLY A 67 -3.88 -12.14 -14.63
C GLY A 67 -5.03 -13.03 -14.16
N ALA A 68 -5.88 -13.55 -15.06
CA ALA A 68 -7.01 -14.40 -14.70
C ALA A 68 -6.57 -15.65 -13.93
N GLY A 69 -7.35 -16.03 -12.90
CA GLY A 69 -7.03 -17.15 -12.02
C GLY A 69 -5.99 -16.84 -10.94
N VAL A 70 -5.57 -15.58 -10.80
CA VAL A 70 -4.59 -15.15 -9.80
C VAL A 70 -5.21 -14.12 -8.85
N GLY A 71 -5.15 -14.41 -7.55
CA GLY A 71 -5.50 -13.45 -6.50
C GLY A 71 -4.29 -12.56 -6.14
N VAL A 72 -4.55 -11.26 -6.04
CA VAL A 72 -3.60 -10.26 -5.55
C VAL A 72 -4.17 -9.63 -4.28
N ALA A 73 -3.49 -9.75 -3.15
CA ALA A 73 -3.83 -9.02 -1.93
C ALA A 73 -3.14 -7.64 -1.96
N LEU A 74 -3.95 -6.59 -1.91
CA LEU A 74 -3.50 -5.21 -1.81
C LEU A 74 -3.61 -4.76 -0.35
N LEU A 75 -2.47 -4.64 0.32
CA LEU A 75 -2.36 -4.16 1.69
C LEU A 75 -2.07 -2.67 1.65
N ASP A 76 -3.12 -1.84 1.81
CA ASP A 76 -3.03 -0.40 1.50
C ASP A 76 -4.09 0.42 2.29
N THR A 77 -4.41 1.61 1.85
CA THR A 77 -5.39 2.52 2.48
C THR A 77 -6.86 2.15 2.25
N GLY A 78 -7.11 1.03 1.60
CA GLY A 78 -8.43 0.60 1.14
C GLY A 78 -8.58 0.77 -0.36
N VAL A 79 -9.75 0.51 -0.88
CA VAL A 79 -10.09 0.70 -2.30
C VAL A 79 -11.50 1.26 -2.41
N ALA A 80 -11.65 2.34 -3.18
CA ALA A 80 -12.93 3.01 -3.38
C ALA A 80 -13.72 2.42 -4.57
N PRO A 81 -15.06 2.38 -4.52
CA PRO A 81 -15.90 1.84 -5.60
C PRO A 81 -16.05 2.84 -6.76
N VAL A 82 -14.93 3.17 -7.41
CA VAL A 82 -14.92 4.07 -8.57
C VAL A 82 -15.29 3.33 -9.85
N ALA A 83 -15.79 4.07 -10.85
CA ALA A 83 -16.29 3.49 -12.10
C ALA A 83 -15.27 2.61 -12.85
N GLY A 84 -13.98 2.92 -12.71
CA GLY A 84 -12.89 2.16 -13.32
C GLY A 84 -12.53 0.84 -12.62
N LEU A 85 -13.26 0.45 -11.57
CA LEU A 85 -13.09 -0.83 -10.88
C LEU A 85 -14.34 -1.68 -11.03
N PRO A 86 -14.29 -2.76 -11.85
CA PRO A 86 -15.46 -3.58 -12.13
C PRO A 86 -16.00 -4.29 -10.88
N ALA A 87 -17.32 -4.31 -10.74
CA ALA A 87 -17.97 -5.08 -9.69
C ALA A 87 -17.59 -6.56 -9.75
N GLY A 88 -17.32 -7.16 -8.60
CA GLY A 88 -16.88 -8.56 -8.51
C GLY A 88 -15.39 -8.80 -8.77
N GLN A 89 -14.66 -7.82 -9.31
CA GLN A 89 -13.19 -7.90 -9.46
C GLN A 89 -12.49 -7.68 -8.12
N ILE A 90 -13.06 -6.82 -7.29
CA ILE A 90 -12.54 -6.47 -5.98
C ILE A 90 -13.35 -7.19 -4.90
N VAL A 91 -12.68 -7.73 -3.91
CA VAL A 91 -13.28 -8.21 -2.66
C VAL A 91 -12.59 -7.53 -1.48
N ASN A 92 -13.34 -7.27 -0.42
CA ASN A 92 -12.76 -6.76 0.80
C ASN A 92 -12.29 -7.91 1.70
N GLY A 93 -11.04 -7.87 2.11
CA GLY A 93 -10.53 -8.55 3.29
C GLY A 93 -10.93 -7.78 4.56
N PRO A 94 -10.25 -7.98 5.68
CA PRO A 94 -10.51 -7.22 6.90
C PRO A 94 -10.15 -5.74 6.72
N ASP A 95 -10.88 -4.89 7.41
CA ASP A 95 -10.46 -3.51 7.66
C ASP A 95 -9.73 -3.47 9.00
N LEU A 96 -8.42 -3.33 8.95
CA LEU A 96 -7.53 -3.27 10.11
C LEU A 96 -7.20 -1.82 10.51
N SER A 97 -7.75 -0.86 9.79
CA SER A 97 -7.52 0.56 10.05
C SER A 97 -8.28 1.07 11.27
N PHE A 98 -7.89 2.23 11.76
CA PHE A 98 -8.64 2.92 12.81
C PHE A 98 -10.05 3.32 12.37
N GLU A 99 -10.31 3.38 11.06
CA GLU A 99 -11.61 3.72 10.47
C GLU A 99 -12.57 2.53 10.41
N SER A 100 -12.11 1.33 10.74
CA SER A 100 -12.94 0.11 10.70
C SER A 100 -14.20 0.17 11.55
N GLN A 101 -14.23 1.03 12.57
CA GLN A 101 -15.37 1.23 13.45
C GLN A 101 -16.40 2.22 12.93
N ALA A 102 -16.06 3.04 11.94
CA ALA A 102 -16.97 3.97 11.30
C ALA A 102 -17.62 3.29 10.10
N ASP A 103 -18.93 3.04 10.17
CA ASP A 103 -19.66 2.34 9.10
C ASP A 103 -19.56 3.04 7.74
N SER A 104 -19.46 4.36 7.75
CA SER A 104 -19.29 5.19 6.54
C SER A 104 -17.91 5.12 5.90
N LEU A 105 -16.88 4.69 6.64
CA LEU A 105 -15.49 4.65 6.19
C LEU A 105 -14.94 3.24 6.06
N ARG A 106 -15.64 2.26 6.65
CA ARG A 106 -15.17 0.87 6.67
C ARG A 106 -14.97 0.34 5.26
N TYR A 107 -13.76 -0.20 5.02
CA TYR A 107 -13.24 -0.68 3.73
C TYR A 107 -13.00 0.41 2.68
N LEU A 108 -13.49 1.63 2.89
CA LEU A 108 -13.40 2.72 1.95
C LEU A 108 -11.99 3.33 1.95
N ASP A 109 -11.48 3.65 0.78
CA ASP A 109 -10.22 4.38 0.66
C ASP A 109 -10.43 5.88 0.93
N SER A 110 -10.29 6.29 2.17
CA SER A 110 -10.40 7.69 2.57
C SER A 110 -9.15 8.52 2.23
N TYR A 111 -8.04 7.85 1.89
CA TYR A 111 -6.79 8.50 1.54
C TYR A 111 -6.60 8.68 0.03
N GLY A 112 -6.89 7.64 -0.77
CA GLY A 112 -6.83 7.63 -2.22
C GLY A 112 -5.65 6.88 -2.83
N HIS A 113 -4.69 6.42 -2.01
CA HIS A 113 -3.51 5.70 -2.48
C HIS A 113 -3.87 4.27 -2.95
N GLY A 114 -4.61 3.51 -2.14
CA GLY A 114 -4.95 2.13 -2.47
C GLY A 114 -5.82 2.01 -3.73
N THR A 115 -6.72 2.97 -3.96
CA THR A 115 -7.52 3.03 -5.20
C THR A 115 -6.65 3.27 -6.43
N HIS A 116 -5.62 4.12 -6.30
CA HIS A 116 -4.66 4.37 -7.36
C HIS A 116 -3.85 3.09 -7.67
N MET A 117 -3.37 2.38 -6.65
CA MET A 117 -2.68 1.08 -6.82
C MET A 117 -3.59 0.02 -7.43
N ALA A 118 -4.85 -0.07 -6.96
CA ALA A 118 -5.85 -0.97 -7.55
C ALA A 118 -6.07 -0.69 -9.03
N GLY A 119 -6.10 0.59 -9.41
CA GLY A 119 -6.19 1.01 -10.81
C GLY A 119 -5.03 0.52 -11.68
N ILE A 120 -3.80 0.59 -11.17
CA ILE A 120 -2.60 0.07 -11.86
C ILE A 120 -2.74 -1.45 -12.07
N ILE A 121 -3.19 -2.18 -11.05
CA ILE A 121 -3.24 -3.64 -11.10
C ILE A 121 -4.43 -4.12 -11.95
N VAL A 122 -5.66 -3.74 -11.59
CA VAL A 122 -6.89 -4.35 -12.15
C VAL A 122 -7.85 -3.35 -12.79
N GLY A 123 -7.49 -2.07 -12.90
CA GLY A 123 -8.38 -1.04 -13.44
C GLY A 123 -8.96 -1.34 -14.81
N ASN A 124 -10.16 -0.85 -15.09
CA ASN A 124 -10.79 -0.91 -16.40
C ASN A 124 -11.79 0.26 -16.54
N ASP A 125 -11.26 1.43 -16.78
CA ASP A 125 -12.04 2.67 -16.88
C ASP A 125 -12.54 2.90 -18.31
N ALA A 126 -13.83 2.72 -18.52
CA ALA A 126 -14.46 2.93 -19.82
C ALA A 126 -14.49 4.42 -20.24
N VAL A 127 -14.40 5.36 -19.28
CA VAL A 127 -14.45 6.80 -19.56
C VAL A 127 -13.16 7.27 -20.21
N SER A 128 -12.03 6.90 -19.65
CA SER A 128 -10.70 7.26 -20.17
C SER A 128 -10.14 6.22 -21.15
N GLY A 129 -10.69 5.02 -21.20
CA GLY A 129 -10.14 3.87 -21.92
C GLY A 129 -8.92 3.24 -21.23
N THR A 130 -8.58 3.68 -20.02
CA THR A 130 -7.43 3.18 -19.27
C THR A 130 -7.71 1.79 -18.71
N LYS A 131 -6.78 0.87 -18.94
CA LYS A 131 -6.82 -0.51 -18.40
C LYS A 131 -5.62 -0.77 -17.51
N GLY A 132 -5.85 -1.40 -16.38
CA GLY A 132 -4.82 -1.96 -15.52
C GLY A 132 -3.98 -3.02 -16.22
N LEU A 133 -2.88 -3.37 -15.63
CA LEU A 133 -1.90 -4.27 -16.25
C LEU A 133 -2.35 -5.74 -16.17
N ALA A 134 -3.09 -6.12 -15.13
CA ALA A 134 -3.65 -7.45 -14.92
C ALA A 134 -5.18 -7.39 -14.67
N PRO A 135 -5.99 -6.90 -15.64
CA PRO A 135 -7.39 -6.59 -15.41
C PRO A 135 -8.28 -7.82 -15.19
N GLY A 136 -7.77 -9.03 -15.34
CA GLY A 136 -8.46 -10.27 -15.04
C GLY A 136 -8.08 -10.89 -13.69
N ALA A 137 -7.09 -10.31 -12.97
CA ALA A 137 -6.74 -10.77 -11.64
C ALA A 137 -7.82 -10.41 -10.61
N LYS A 138 -7.99 -11.21 -9.57
CA LYS A 138 -8.89 -10.92 -8.45
C LYS A 138 -8.14 -10.11 -7.39
N LEU A 139 -8.64 -8.94 -7.04
CA LEU A 139 -8.01 -8.09 -6.03
C LEU A 139 -8.71 -8.26 -4.67
N THR A 140 -7.94 -8.60 -3.64
CA THR A 140 -8.41 -8.58 -2.25
C THR A 140 -7.85 -7.35 -1.56
N SER A 141 -8.71 -6.39 -1.25
CA SER A 141 -8.34 -5.17 -0.53
C SER A 141 -8.31 -5.43 0.97
N VAL A 142 -7.15 -5.26 1.59
CA VAL A 142 -6.98 -5.24 3.04
C VAL A 142 -6.66 -3.82 3.45
N LYS A 143 -7.64 -3.14 4.07
CA LYS A 143 -7.49 -1.74 4.45
C LYS A 143 -6.67 -1.62 5.73
N LEU A 144 -5.59 -0.84 5.67
CA LEU A 144 -4.69 -0.56 6.79
C LEU A 144 -4.66 0.92 7.17
N GLY A 145 -4.55 1.81 6.18
CA GLY A 145 -4.38 3.24 6.39
C GLY A 145 -5.70 4.00 6.56
N THR A 146 -5.63 5.10 7.30
CA THR A 146 -6.71 6.08 7.51
C THR A 146 -6.64 7.21 6.49
N ALA A 147 -7.56 8.18 6.58
CA ALA A 147 -7.62 9.36 5.71
C ALA A 147 -6.34 10.23 5.74
N ASN A 148 -5.51 10.11 6.75
CA ASN A 148 -4.20 10.76 6.83
C ASN A 148 -3.04 9.78 6.50
N GLY A 149 -3.34 8.58 6.05
CA GLY A 149 -2.35 7.54 5.71
C GLY A 149 -1.73 6.83 6.91
N ALA A 150 -2.20 7.07 8.15
CA ALA A 150 -1.62 6.48 9.34
C ALA A 150 -1.84 4.97 9.41
N VAL A 151 -0.76 4.24 9.73
CA VAL A 151 -0.74 2.79 9.90
C VAL A 151 0.39 2.40 10.86
N ASP A 152 0.15 1.44 11.74
CA ASP A 152 1.17 0.81 12.59
C ASP A 152 1.66 -0.49 11.97
N VAL A 153 2.93 -0.83 12.16
CA VAL A 153 3.53 -2.06 11.64
C VAL A 153 2.77 -3.33 12.06
N SER A 154 2.18 -3.32 13.25
CA SER A 154 1.37 -4.44 13.73
C SER A 154 0.12 -4.71 12.88
N GLN A 155 -0.45 -3.66 12.26
CA GLN A 155 -1.56 -3.83 11.32
C GLN A 155 -1.08 -4.52 10.04
N VAL A 156 0.12 -4.20 9.57
CA VAL A 156 0.73 -4.85 8.40
C VAL A 156 1.02 -6.32 8.67
N ILE A 157 1.60 -6.63 9.84
CA ILE A 157 1.85 -8.01 10.29
C ILE A 157 0.54 -8.81 10.36
N ALA A 158 -0.50 -8.23 10.97
CA ALA A 158 -1.81 -8.87 11.04
C ALA A 158 -2.45 -9.11 9.66
N ALA A 159 -2.26 -8.17 8.74
CA ALA A 159 -2.74 -8.30 7.36
C ALA A 159 -2.04 -9.43 6.60
N ILE A 160 -0.72 -9.53 6.72
CA ILE A 160 0.06 -10.62 6.10
C ILE A 160 -0.36 -11.97 6.67
N ASP A 161 -0.51 -12.07 7.99
CA ASP A 161 -1.02 -13.30 8.65
C ASP A 161 -2.40 -13.68 8.13
N TRP A 162 -3.29 -12.67 7.96
CA TRP A 162 -4.62 -12.92 7.41
C TRP A 162 -4.56 -13.47 5.98
N VAL A 163 -3.72 -12.87 5.13
CA VAL A 163 -3.55 -13.33 3.75
C VAL A 163 -3.06 -14.78 3.72
N VAL A 164 -2.07 -15.12 4.54
CA VAL A 164 -1.54 -16.49 4.62
C VAL A 164 -2.64 -17.48 5.05
N ALA A 165 -3.47 -17.09 6.04
CA ALA A 165 -4.55 -17.95 6.53
C ALA A 165 -5.69 -18.14 5.52
N ASN A 166 -5.90 -17.18 4.60
CA ASN A 166 -7.04 -17.16 3.69
C ASN A 166 -6.67 -17.25 2.21
N LYS A 167 -5.41 -17.53 1.88
CA LYS A 167 -4.93 -17.49 0.49
C LYS A 167 -5.69 -18.41 -0.47
N ASP A 168 -6.22 -19.51 0.00
CA ASP A 168 -6.93 -20.52 -0.79
C ASP A 168 -8.47 -20.44 -0.61
N ALA A 169 -8.99 -19.39 0.03
CA ALA A 169 -10.42 -19.25 0.31
C ALA A 169 -11.26 -19.06 -0.97
N ASP A 170 -10.69 -18.49 -2.03
CA ASP A 170 -11.23 -18.54 -3.39
C ASP A 170 -10.37 -19.46 -4.26
N PRO A 171 -10.73 -20.75 -4.41
CA PRO A 171 -9.93 -21.71 -5.18
C PRO A 171 -9.80 -21.37 -6.67
N ALA A 172 -10.72 -20.57 -7.21
CA ALA A 172 -10.65 -20.11 -8.59
C ALA A 172 -9.60 -18.99 -8.78
N ASN A 173 -9.33 -18.23 -7.72
CA ASN A 173 -8.38 -17.12 -7.72
C ASN A 173 -7.57 -17.11 -6.41
N PRO A 174 -6.77 -18.15 -6.13
CA PRO A 174 -5.98 -18.18 -4.90
C PRO A 174 -5.06 -16.98 -4.83
N ILE A 175 -4.87 -16.42 -3.64
CA ILE A 175 -3.97 -15.29 -3.44
C ILE A 175 -2.53 -15.79 -3.61
N ARG A 176 -1.87 -15.32 -4.65
CA ARG A 176 -0.50 -15.68 -5.00
C ARG A 176 0.46 -14.48 -4.97
N VAL A 177 -0.08 -13.28 -4.77
CA VAL A 177 0.69 -12.04 -4.72
C VAL A 177 0.21 -11.19 -3.55
N ILE A 178 1.13 -10.64 -2.77
CA ILE A 178 0.91 -9.52 -1.87
C ILE A 178 1.56 -8.30 -2.50
N ASN A 179 0.77 -7.24 -2.73
CA ASN A 179 1.29 -5.91 -2.99
C ASN A 179 1.42 -5.17 -1.67
N LEU A 180 2.64 -4.86 -1.29
CA LEU A 180 2.96 -4.11 -0.09
C LEU A 180 3.62 -2.80 -0.49
N SER A 181 2.77 -1.83 -0.80
CA SER A 181 3.17 -0.45 -1.05
C SER A 181 3.39 0.31 0.27
N TYR A 182 4.07 -0.32 1.21
CA TYR A 182 4.36 0.14 2.57
C TYR A 182 5.82 -0.12 2.91
N GLY A 183 6.39 0.73 3.74
CA GLY A 183 7.67 0.49 4.37
C GLY A 183 7.79 1.28 5.67
N SER A 184 8.44 0.72 6.64
CA SER A 184 8.87 1.43 7.84
C SER A 184 10.34 1.82 7.68
N GLY A 185 10.72 2.98 8.24
CA GLY A 185 12.13 3.34 8.40
C GLY A 185 12.81 2.56 9.53
N GLY A 186 12.25 1.40 9.90
CA GLY A 186 12.85 0.50 10.87
C GLY A 186 14.15 -0.11 10.33
N ASN A 187 15.08 -0.36 11.23
CA ASN A 187 16.30 -1.09 10.93
C ASN A 187 16.53 -2.15 12.02
N PRO A 188 15.57 -3.08 12.22
CA PRO A 188 15.73 -4.15 13.18
C PRO A 188 16.82 -5.11 12.72
N ALA A 189 17.30 -5.93 13.65
CA ALA A 189 18.16 -7.04 13.28
C ALA A 189 17.36 -8.04 12.43
N ALA A 190 17.70 -8.22 11.16
CA ALA A 190 16.97 -9.07 10.23
C ALA A 190 16.68 -10.49 10.78
N ALA A 191 17.61 -11.04 11.58
CA ALA A 191 17.43 -12.36 12.20
C ALA A 191 16.27 -12.46 13.20
N THR A 192 15.71 -11.34 13.66
CA THR A 192 14.64 -11.33 14.69
C THR A 192 13.45 -10.45 14.33
N ASP A 193 13.48 -9.78 13.20
CA ASP A 193 12.47 -8.83 12.77
C ASP A 193 11.07 -9.47 12.61
N PRO A 194 10.04 -8.99 13.30
CA PRO A 194 8.70 -9.53 13.18
C PRO A 194 8.03 -9.23 11.84
N LEU A 195 8.31 -8.09 11.18
CA LEU A 195 7.71 -7.77 9.87
C LEU A 195 8.32 -8.62 8.75
N GLN A 196 9.65 -8.77 8.75
CA GLN A 196 10.33 -9.68 7.81
C GLN A 196 9.86 -11.12 8.01
N TYR A 197 9.75 -11.58 9.26
CA TYR A 197 9.23 -12.93 9.54
C TYR A 197 7.83 -13.15 8.95
N ALA A 198 6.92 -12.17 9.09
CA ALA A 198 5.60 -12.26 8.47
C ALA A 198 5.68 -12.37 6.95
N ALA A 199 6.51 -11.53 6.32
CA ALA A 199 6.72 -11.54 4.87
C ALA A 199 7.34 -12.85 4.37
N GLU A 200 8.34 -13.37 5.08
CA GLU A 200 8.96 -14.67 4.78
C GLU A 200 7.96 -15.84 4.91
N ARG A 201 7.07 -15.78 5.91
CA ARG A 201 6.02 -16.80 6.04
C ARG A 201 5.07 -16.80 4.84
N ALA A 202 4.67 -15.62 4.36
CA ALA A 202 3.88 -15.52 3.15
C ALA A 202 4.64 -16.06 1.93
N TRP A 203 5.94 -15.77 1.82
CA TRP A 203 6.81 -16.27 0.78
C TRP A 203 6.88 -17.81 0.79
N LYS A 204 7.13 -18.38 1.96
CA LYS A 204 7.18 -19.85 2.17
C LYS A 204 5.83 -20.53 1.95
N ALA A 205 4.72 -19.78 2.13
CA ALA A 205 3.37 -20.25 1.81
C ALA A 205 3.03 -20.19 0.30
N GLY A 206 3.98 -19.81 -0.55
CA GLY A 206 3.82 -19.74 -2.00
C GLY A 206 3.26 -18.42 -2.52
N ILE A 207 3.31 -17.36 -1.74
CA ILE A 207 2.83 -16.02 -2.09
C ILE A 207 4.04 -15.14 -2.40
N VAL A 208 4.07 -14.52 -3.57
CA VAL A 208 5.09 -13.53 -3.92
C VAL A 208 4.81 -12.24 -3.17
N VAL A 209 5.69 -11.83 -2.27
CA VAL A 209 5.59 -10.55 -1.55
C VAL A 209 6.37 -9.50 -2.34
N VAL A 210 5.67 -8.51 -2.85
CA VAL A 210 6.23 -7.38 -3.60
C VAL A 210 6.25 -6.17 -2.69
N ALA A 211 7.45 -5.72 -2.30
CA ALA A 211 7.64 -4.63 -1.36
C ALA A 211 8.32 -3.43 -2.03
N ALA A 212 7.77 -2.24 -1.80
CA ALA A 212 8.34 -1.00 -2.30
C ALA A 212 9.63 -0.63 -1.53
N ALA A 213 10.62 -0.11 -2.26
CA ALA A 213 11.96 0.14 -1.73
C ALA A 213 12.06 1.34 -0.78
N GLY A 214 11.11 2.29 -0.85
CA GLY A 214 11.17 3.58 -0.18
C GLY A 214 11.47 4.74 -1.12
N ASN A 215 11.19 5.96 -0.67
CA ASN A 215 11.19 7.15 -1.51
C ASN A 215 12.06 8.31 -0.97
N ASP A 216 13.10 7.99 -0.20
CA ASP A 216 14.02 8.98 0.42
C ASP A 216 15.19 9.34 -0.49
N GLY A 217 15.26 8.75 -1.69
CA GLY A 217 16.24 9.02 -2.71
C GLY A 217 17.47 8.10 -2.69
N ALA A 218 18.28 8.21 -3.75
CA ALA A 218 19.44 7.35 -3.96
C ALA A 218 20.52 7.47 -2.87
N ALA A 219 20.51 8.53 -2.08
CA ALA A 219 21.42 8.72 -0.95
C ALA A 219 21.01 7.89 0.28
N ALA A 220 19.76 7.41 0.36
CA ALA A 220 19.33 6.48 1.39
C ALA A 220 20.10 5.16 1.25
N ARG A 221 20.82 4.80 2.31
CA ARG A 221 21.72 3.63 2.31
C ARG A 221 21.01 2.34 2.70
N THR A 222 19.72 2.41 2.96
CA THR A 222 18.85 1.28 3.31
C THR A 222 17.59 1.33 2.49
N LEU A 223 17.04 0.19 2.17
CA LEU A 223 15.67 0.07 1.73
C LEU A 223 14.75 0.19 2.96
N ASP A 224 13.49 0.50 2.75
CA ASP A 224 12.50 0.44 3.82
C ASP A 224 12.17 -1.02 4.17
N ASP A 225 11.84 -1.26 5.41
CA ASP A 225 11.42 -2.58 5.87
C ASP A 225 9.95 -2.83 5.47
N PRO A 226 9.57 -3.99 4.83
CA PRO A 226 10.35 -5.22 4.69
C PRO A 226 11.10 -5.39 3.35
N ALA A 227 11.27 -4.35 2.51
CA ALA A 227 12.06 -4.49 1.29
C ALA A 227 13.55 -4.78 1.55
N THR A 228 14.02 -4.55 2.78
CA THR A 228 15.34 -4.99 3.28
C THR A 228 15.49 -6.49 3.36
N ASP A 229 14.39 -7.24 3.49
CA ASP A 229 14.40 -8.71 3.56
C ASP A 229 14.91 -9.31 2.24
N PRO A 230 15.92 -10.21 2.27
CA PRO A 230 16.45 -10.82 1.07
C PRO A 230 15.47 -11.77 0.36
N PHE A 231 14.47 -12.34 1.05
CA PHE A 231 13.47 -13.22 0.43
C PHE A 231 12.51 -12.46 -0.46
N VAL A 232 11.98 -11.31 -0.01
CA VAL A 232 10.93 -10.60 -0.75
C VAL A 232 11.43 -9.96 -2.05
N LEU A 233 10.52 -9.65 -2.95
CA LEU A 233 10.82 -8.92 -4.18
C LEU A 233 10.79 -7.42 -3.90
N SER A 234 11.95 -6.81 -3.68
CA SER A 234 12.09 -5.38 -3.46
C SER A 234 12.10 -4.60 -4.78
N VAL A 235 11.30 -3.53 -4.84
CA VAL A 235 11.02 -2.81 -6.08
C VAL A 235 11.36 -1.33 -5.94
N GLY A 236 12.28 -0.86 -6.79
CA GLY A 236 12.57 0.56 -7.01
C GLY A 236 11.78 1.12 -8.20
N ALA A 237 11.69 2.43 -8.28
CA ALA A 237 11.02 3.10 -9.37
C ALA A 237 11.96 3.47 -10.52
N ALA A 238 11.52 3.19 -11.75
CA ALA A 238 12.11 3.73 -12.97
C ALA A 238 11.39 5.01 -13.38
N ALA A 239 12.15 5.97 -13.88
CA ALA A 239 11.69 7.20 -14.50
C ALA A 239 11.63 6.98 -16.01
N THR A 240 10.42 6.84 -16.55
CA THR A 240 10.17 6.49 -17.95
C THR A 240 10.01 7.70 -18.88
N ARG A 241 10.12 8.89 -18.32
CA ARG A 241 10.03 10.18 -19.04
C ARG A 241 8.78 10.34 -19.92
N GLY A 242 7.75 9.53 -19.67
CA GLY A 242 6.49 9.53 -20.42
C GLY A 242 6.60 8.92 -21.81
N THR A 243 7.57 8.07 -22.06
CA THR A 243 7.72 7.31 -23.31
C THR A 243 7.40 5.83 -23.10
N ALA A 244 7.06 5.12 -24.18
CA ALA A 244 6.85 3.67 -24.17
C ALA A 244 8.15 2.89 -24.44
N GLY A 245 9.23 3.59 -24.78
CA GLY A 245 10.54 3.01 -25.04
C GLY A 245 11.41 3.05 -23.79
N THR A 246 12.26 2.04 -23.60
CA THR A 246 13.14 1.92 -22.43
C THR A 246 14.54 2.55 -22.61
N ALA A 247 14.81 3.15 -23.76
CA ALA A 247 16.15 3.64 -24.11
C ALA A 247 16.57 4.90 -23.31
N ASP A 248 15.60 5.70 -22.88
CA ASP A 248 15.76 6.92 -22.11
C ASP A 248 15.36 6.76 -20.63
N ASP A 249 14.96 5.55 -20.22
CA ASP A 249 14.60 5.26 -18.85
C ASP A 249 15.80 5.35 -17.91
N GLY A 250 15.53 5.70 -16.67
CA GLY A 250 16.54 5.85 -15.64
C GLY A 250 16.00 5.54 -14.24
N LEU A 251 16.87 5.61 -13.25
CA LEU A 251 16.43 5.51 -11.85
C LEU A 251 15.66 6.77 -11.48
N ALA A 252 14.46 6.62 -10.94
CA ALA A 252 13.72 7.74 -10.37
C ALA A 252 14.46 8.29 -9.15
N ALA A 253 14.63 9.62 -9.09
CA ALA A 253 15.49 10.28 -8.12
C ALA A 253 15.10 10.03 -6.65
N PHE A 254 13.84 9.71 -6.40
CA PHE A 254 13.32 9.42 -5.07
C PHE A 254 13.54 7.96 -4.63
N THR A 255 13.91 7.04 -5.51
CA THR A 255 14.11 5.62 -5.16
C THR A 255 15.24 5.46 -4.15
N ASN A 256 15.01 4.73 -3.05
CA ASN A 256 16.05 4.40 -2.10
C ASN A 256 17.16 3.58 -2.77
N GLY A 257 18.41 3.99 -2.54
CA GLY A 257 19.58 3.36 -3.18
C GLY A 257 19.89 1.97 -2.63
N GLY A 258 19.52 1.72 -1.38
CA GLY A 258 19.92 0.50 -0.67
C GLY A 258 21.41 0.46 -0.32
N SER A 259 21.87 -0.71 0.12
CA SER A 259 23.27 -0.97 0.50
C SER A 259 23.93 -1.96 -0.46
N ALA A 260 25.23 -2.20 -0.24
CA ALA A 260 25.93 -3.27 -0.96
C ALA A 260 25.39 -4.67 -0.64
N ASP A 261 24.84 -4.84 0.57
CA ASP A 261 24.29 -6.13 1.02
C ASP A 261 22.86 -6.34 0.50
N LYS A 262 22.08 -5.26 0.34
CA LYS A 262 20.71 -5.30 -0.18
C LYS A 262 20.40 -4.05 -1.00
N ALA A 263 20.41 -4.23 -2.32
CA ALA A 263 19.85 -3.30 -3.29
C ALA A 263 18.45 -3.76 -3.73
N VAL A 264 17.74 -2.94 -4.50
CA VAL A 264 16.47 -3.36 -5.11
C VAL A 264 16.66 -4.55 -6.05
N ASP A 265 15.69 -5.43 -6.08
CA ASP A 265 15.74 -6.61 -6.95
C ASP A 265 15.40 -6.26 -8.40
N VAL A 266 14.42 -5.38 -8.59
CA VAL A 266 13.97 -4.89 -9.91
C VAL A 266 13.62 -3.41 -9.84
N LEU A 267 13.69 -2.75 -10.99
CA LEU A 267 13.13 -1.41 -11.22
C LEU A 267 11.86 -1.57 -12.06
N ALA A 268 10.83 -0.82 -11.75
CA ALA A 268 9.61 -0.81 -12.55
C ALA A 268 9.12 0.63 -12.75
N PRO A 269 8.36 0.94 -13.81
CA PRO A 269 7.78 2.26 -13.98
C PRO A 269 7.07 2.75 -12.74
N GLY A 270 7.53 3.87 -12.18
CA GLY A 270 7.01 4.41 -10.91
C GLY A 270 6.93 5.93 -10.87
N GLU A 271 7.38 6.64 -11.92
CA GLU A 271 7.33 8.09 -11.99
C GLU A 271 6.20 8.56 -12.92
N SER A 272 5.39 9.51 -12.44
CA SER A 272 4.30 10.14 -13.22
C SER A 272 3.26 9.16 -13.77
N ILE A 273 3.00 8.10 -13.04
CA ILE A 273 2.04 7.05 -13.44
C ILE A 273 0.62 7.58 -13.32
N VAL A 274 -0.15 7.44 -14.40
CA VAL A 274 -1.56 7.82 -14.45
C VAL A 274 -2.44 6.61 -14.21
N SER A 275 -3.22 6.65 -13.14
CA SER A 275 -4.14 5.58 -12.74
C SER A 275 -5.44 6.15 -12.18
N LEU A 276 -6.29 5.33 -11.59
CA LEU A 276 -7.61 5.73 -11.13
C LEU A 276 -7.53 6.79 -10.03
N ARG A 277 -8.46 7.73 -10.11
CA ARG A 277 -8.72 8.76 -9.13
C ARG A 277 -9.76 8.27 -8.12
N ASP A 278 -9.57 8.60 -6.87
CA ASP A 278 -10.57 8.47 -5.82
C ASP A 278 -11.14 9.85 -5.48
N PRO A 279 -12.30 10.23 -6.03
CA PRO A 279 -12.87 11.56 -5.84
C PRO A 279 -13.25 11.82 -4.38
N GLY A 280 -12.73 12.89 -3.80
CA GLY A 280 -13.02 13.30 -2.42
C GLY A 280 -12.07 12.70 -1.38
N SER A 281 -11.19 11.79 -1.75
CA SER A 281 -10.12 11.31 -0.88
C SER A 281 -9.14 12.43 -0.49
N SER A 282 -8.36 12.19 0.56
CA SER A 282 -7.41 13.19 1.06
C SER A 282 -6.43 13.67 -0.01
N ILE A 283 -5.88 12.76 -0.82
CA ILE A 283 -4.95 13.16 -1.89
C ILE A 283 -5.66 13.90 -3.03
N ASP A 284 -6.88 13.51 -3.36
CA ASP A 284 -7.66 14.21 -4.38
C ASP A 284 -7.97 15.66 -4.01
N VAL A 285 -8.32 15.88 -2.74
CA VAL A 285 -8.63 17.21 -2.22
C VAL A 285 -7.39 18.09 -2.12
N ASN A 286 -6.29 17.51 -1.62
CA ASN A 286 -5.06 18.26 -1.35
C ASN A 286 -4.22 18.50 -2.60
N TYR A 287 -4.33 17.65 -3.64
CA TYR A 287 -3.51 17.73 -4.86
C TYR A 287 -4.35 17.77 -6.15
N PRO A 288 -5.25 18.74 -6.30
CA PRO A 288 -6.16 18.81 -7.44
C PRO A 288 -5.44 18.95 -8.78
N ALA A 289 -4.20 19.45 -8.79
CA ALA A 289 -3.37 19.58 -9.99
C ALA A 289 -2.85 18.23 -10.53
N ALA A 290 -2.91 17.16 -9.72
CA ALA A 290 -2.55 15.82 -10.17
C ALA A 290 -3.71 15.10 -10.88
N ARG A 291 -4.91 15.68 -10.94
CA ARG A 291 -6.06 15.13 -11.66
C ARG A 291 -5.80 15.12 -13.18
N VAL A 292 -6.14 14.01 -13.80
CA VAL A 292 -6.05 13.83 -15.25
C VAL A 292 -7.45 13.50 -15.78
N GLY A 293 -8.08 14.43 -16.46
CA GLY A 293 -9.49 14.30 -16.81
C GLY A 293 -10.38 14.22 -15.57
N THR A 294 -11.42 13.38 -15.61
CA THR A 294 -12.41 13.25 -14.53
C THR A 294 -12.17 12.02 -13.64
N THR A 295 -11.59 10.95 -14.19
CA THR A 295 -11.51 9.64 -13.55
C THR A 295 -10.09 9.22 -13.18
N LEU A 296 -9.08 9.98 -13.59
CA LEU A 296 -7.69 9.60 -13.41
C LEU A 296 -6.93 10.59 -12.52
N PHE A 297 -5.83 10.11 -11.98
CA PHE A 297 -4.91 10.83 -11.12
C PHE A 297 -3.47 10.42 -11.42
N ARG A 298 -2.51 11.34 -11.28
CA ARG A 298 -1.11 11.09 -11.56
C ARG A 298 -0.30 11.04 -10.27
N GLY A 299 0.52 10.01 -10.11
CA GLY A 299 1.36 9.82 -8.94
C GLY A 299 2.72 9.23 -9.25
N SER A 300 3.67 9.42 -8.34
CA SER A 300 5.02 8.86 -8.42
C SER A 300 5.42 8.23 -7.09
N GLY A 301 6.12 7.12 -7.15
CA GLY A 301 6.63 6.43 -5.97
C GLY A 301 7.06 5.00 -6.27
N THR A 302 7.85 4.41 -5.39
CA THR A 302 8.12 2.97 -5.41
C THR A 302 6.86 2.15 -5.13
N SER A 303 5.80 2.78 -4.60
CA SER A 303 4.45 2.22 -4.47
C SER A 303 3.84 1.87 -5.83
N GLN A 304 3.89 2.82 -6.78
CA GLN A 304 3.42 2.62 -8.15
C GLN A 304 4.22 1.52 -8.85
N ALA A 305 5.55 1.53 -8.67
CA ALA A 305 6.43 0.49 -9.20
C ALA A 305 6.12 -0.90 -8.59
N ALA A 306 5.80 -0.99 -7.30
CA ALA A 306 5.37 -2.22 -6.66
C ALA A 306 4.03 -2.73 -7.23
N ALA A 307 3.07 -1.85 -7.48
CA ALA A 307 1.79 -2.21 -8.08
C ALA A 307 1.97 -2.71 -9.53
N VAL A 308 2.83 -2.05 -10.33
CA VAL A 308 3.23 -2.52 -11.68
C VAL A 308 3.85 -3.91 -11.60
N THR A 309 4.76 -4.13 -10.66
CA THR A 309 5.43 -5.43 -10.47
C THR A 309 4.44 -6.50 -10.01
N SER A 310 3.53 -6.19 -9.10
CA SER A 310 2.49 -7.12 -8.62
C SER A 310 1.58 -7.59 -9.77
N ALA A 311 1.22 -6.66 -10.66
CA ALA A 311 0.46 -7.00 -11.85
C ALA A 311 1.27 -7.89 -12.81
N ALA A 312 2.56 -7.60 -13.04
CA ALA A 312 3.44 -8.44 -13.88
C ALA A 312 3.60 -9.85 -13.29
N VAL A 313 3.71 -9.98 -11.96
CA VAL A 313 3.70 -11.27 -11.26
C VAL A 313 2.39 -12.02 -11.54
N ALA A 314 1.24 -11.34 -11.48
CA ALA A 314 -0.05 -11.98 -11.78
C ALA A 314 -0.13 -12.47 -13.23
N LEU A 315 0.40 -11.71 -14.21
CA LEU A 315 0.50 -12.17 -15.61
C LEU A 315 1.40 -13.39 -15.74
N LEU A 316 2.55 -13.38 -15.09
CA LEU A 316 3.51 -14.50 -15.11
C LEU A 316 2.90 -15.77 -14.50
N LEU A 317 2.18 -15.63 -13.38
CA LEU A 317 1.53 -16.74 -12.69
C LEU A 317 0.29 -17.26 -13.43
N GLN A 318 -0.44 -16.42 -14.18
CA GLN A 318 -1.49 -16.90 -15.08
C GLN A 318 -0.90 -17.83 -16.15
N ALA A 319 0.22 -17.45 -16.74
CA ALA A 319 0.87 -18.29 -17.77
C ALA A 319 1.57 -19.52 -17.19
N ARG A 320 2.06 -19.43 -15.96
CA ARG A 320 2.86 -20.46 -15.29
C ARG A 320 2.46 -20.59 -13.81
N PRO A 321 1.31 -21.21 -13.51
CA PRO A 321 0.74 -21.23 -12.15
C PRO A 321 1.56 -22.04 -11.13
N SER A 322 2.43 -22.93 -11.60
CA SER A 322 3.27 -23.75 -10.72
C SER A 322 4.57 -23.09 -10.26
N LEU A 323 4.88 -21.87 -10.72
CA LEU A 323 6.10 -21.19 -10.28
C LEU A 323 6.06 -20.90 -8.77
N THR A 324 7.20 -21.18 -8.13
CA THR A 324 7.43 -20.76 -6.74
C THR A 324 7.79 -19.27 -6.68
N PRO A 325 7.65 -18.61 -5.51
CA PRO A 325 8.10 -17.24 -5.34
C PRO A 325 9.57 -17.02 -5.72
N ASP A 326 10.46 -17.94 -5.36
CA ASP A 326 11.88 -17.87 -5.73
C ASP A 326 12.09 -17.89 -7.25
N GLN A 327 11.36 -18.76 -7.96
CA GLN A 327 11.41 -18.82 -9.41
C GLN A 327 10.87 -17.54 -10.06
N VAL A 328 9.78 -16.99 -9.54
CA VAL A 328 9.22 -15.70 -10.00
C VAL A 328 10.26 -14.60 -9.83
N LYS A 329 10.84 -14.45 -8.64
CA LYS A 329 11.86 -13.44 -8.38
C LYS A 329 13.07 -13.61 -9.30
N ASN A 330 13.57 -14.83 -9.46
CA ASN A 330 14.70 -15.12 -10.35
C ASN A 330 14.41 -14.72 -11.82
N LEU A 331 13.21 -15.01 -12.32
CA LEU A 331 12.80 -14.67 -13.68
C LEU A 331 12.70 -13.15 -13.88
N LEU A 332 12.06 -12.44 -12.94
CA LEU A 332 11.82 -11.00 -13.05
C LEU A 332 13.12 -10.18 -12.93
N ARG A 333 14.10 -10.65 -12.20
CA ARG A 333 15.43 -10.01 -12.12
C ARG A 333 16.23 -10.05 -13.44
N ARG A 334 15.73 -10.70 -14.48
CA ARG A 334 16.36 -10.82 -15.80
C ARG A 334 15.74 -9.88 -16.86
N GLY A 335 15.17 -8.76 -16.41
CA GLY A 335 14.54 -7.77 -17.29
C GLY A 335 15.52 -6.92 -18.12
N THR A 336 15.08 -5.75 -18.56
CA THR A 336 15.85 -4.81 -19.39
C THR A 336 16.96 -4.15 -18.57
N THR A 337 18.15 -4.02 -19.15
CA THR A 337 19.27 -3.31 -18.50
C THR A 337 19.07 -1.81 -18.65
N LEU A 338 19.07 -1.09 -17.52
CA LEU A 338 19.12 0.37 -17.50
C LEU A 338 20.57 0.87 -17.36
N ALA A 339 20.87 1.97 -18.02
CA ALA A 339 22.21 2.56 -18.00
C ALA A 339 22.63 2.95 -16.58
N GLY A 340 23.81 2.49 -16.14
CA GLY A 340 24.37 2.81 -14.83
C GLY A 340 23.69 2.10 -13.64
N GLN A 341 22.75 1.17 -13.88
CA GLN A 341 22.07 0.43 -12.82
C GLN A 341 22.48 -1.06 -12.81
N THR A 342 22.57 -1.63 -11.61
CA THR A 342 22.76 -3.08 -11.42
C THR A 342 21.43 -3.82 -11.44
N ALA A 343 20.38 -3.24 -10.84
CA ALA A 343 19.02 -3.75 -10.96
C ALA A 343 18.50 -3.52 -12.37
N ARG A 344 17.74 -4.48 -12.87
CA ARG A 344 17.13 -4.42 -14.20
C ARG A 344 15.71 -3.90 -14.13
N GLU A 345 15.30 -3.22 -15.17
CA GLU A 345 13.90 -2.87 -15.32
C GLU A 345 13.06 -4.08 -15.64
N LEU A 346 11.90 -4.16 -15.00
CA LEU A 346 10.94 -5.23 -15.12
C LEU A 346 10.53 -5.45 -16.58
N ASN A 347 10.61 -6.71 -17.03
CA ASN A 347 10.07 -7.11 -18.33
C ASN A 347 9.45 -8.52 -18.26
N VAL A 348 8.12 -8.60 -18.19
CA VAL A 348 7.40 -9.88 -18.08
C VAL A 348 7.45 -10.67 -19.38
N GLY A 349 7.53 -10.00 -20.54
CA GLY A 349 7.72 -10.67 -21.82
C GLY A 349 9.03 -11.45 -21.88
N THR A 350 10.12 -10.84 -21.42
CA THR A 350 11.42 -11.52 -21.27
C THR A 350 11.32 -12.68 -20.27
N ALA A 351 10.71 -12.46 -19.09
CA ALA A 351 10.55 -13.49 -18.07
C ALA A 351 9.78 -14.71 -18.58
N LEU A 352 8.77 -14.51 -19.40
CA LEU A 352 8.00 -15.59 -20.04
C LEU A 352 8.80 -16.37 -21.09
N GLY A 353 9.80 -15.76 -21.70
CA GLY A 353 10.70 -16.41 -22.65
C GLY A 353 11.78 -17.29 -22.01
N LEU A 354 12.03 -17.12 -20.71
CA LEU A 354 13.09 -17.81 -19.98
C LEU A 354 12.58 -19.10 -19.29
N ALA A 355 13.45 -20.11 -19.20
CA ALA A 355 13.18 -21.26 -18.35
C ALA A 355 13.31 -20.87 -16.87
N PRO A 356 12.40 -21.35 -16.00
CA PRO A 356 12.58 -21.17 -14.56
C PRO A 356 13.80 -21.97 -14.11
N ASP A 357 14.60 -21.36 -13.22
CA ASP A 357 15.72 -22.05 -12.61
C ASP A 357 15.18 -23.00 -11.51
N ALA A 358 15.33 -24.29 -11.75
CA ALA A 358 14.88 -25.32 -10.82
C ALA A 358 15.79 -25.44 -9.58
N SER A 359 17.01 -24.87 -9.64
CA SER A 359 18.04 -25.04 -8.61
C SER A 359 18.22 -23.84 -7.68
N ALA A 360 17.34 -22.82 -7.76
CA ALA A 360 17.52 -21.56 -7.06
C ALA A 360 16.51 -21.31 -5.90
N PRO A 361 16.33 -22.22 -4.91
CA PRO A 361 15.70 -21.81 -3.68
C PRO A 361 16.59 -20.79 -2.97
N GLN A 362 16.01 -19.71 -2.46
CA GLN A 362 16.73 -18.77 -1.63
C GLN A 362 17.11 -19.44 -0.29
N THR A 363 18.38 -19.34 0.09
CA THR A 363 18.94 -20.01 1.27
C THR A 363 19.40 -19.02 2.33
N PHE A 364 18.83 -17.81 2.35
CA PHE A 364 19.13 -16.82 3.37
C PHE A 364 18.68 -17.30 4.76
N PRO A 365 19.38 -16.90 5.83
CA PRO A 365 18.88 -17.10 7.17
C PRO A 365 17.52 -16.42 7.33
N ALA A 366 16.54 -17.18 7.81
CA ALA A 366 15.21 -16.63 8.04
C ALA A 366 15.17 -15.85 9.35
N SER A 367 14.32 -14.84 9.42
CA SER A 367 13.97 -14.18 10.67
C SER A 367 13.26 -15.14 11.63
N THR A 368 13.40 -14.94 12.92
CA THR A 368 12.65 -15.65 13.97
C THR A 368 11.37 -14.94 14.36
N GLY A 369 11.22 -13.66 13.99
CA GLY A 369 10.07 -12.83 14.36
C GLY A 369 9.99 -12.48 15.84
N SER A 370 11.04 -12.77 16.62
CA SER A 370 11.02 -12.63 18.09
C SER A 370 11.59 -11.31 18.61
N GLY A 371 12.02 -10.43 17.70
CA GLY A 371 12.56 -9.11 18.03
C GLY A 371 11.49 -8.12 18.49
N ALA A 372 11.93 -6.99 19.00
CA ALA A 372 11.03 -5.96 19.48
C ALA A 372 10.19 -5.34 18.34
N LEU A 373 8.89 -5.21 18.57
CA LEU A 373 7.98 -4.57 17.61
C LEU A 373 8.37 -3.10 17.35
N ASP A 374 8.94 -2.44 18.35
CA ASP A 374 9.44 -1.06 18.22
C ASP A 374 10.59 -0.90 17.23
N ASP A 375 11.43 -1.91 17.09
CA ASP A 375 12.54 -1.87 16.14
C ASP A 375 11.99 -1.94 14.70
N ALA A 376 10.94 -2.73 14.45
CA ALA A 376 10.26 -2.79 13.17
C ALA A 376 9.47 -1.51 12.84
N ARG A 377 9.02 -0.75 13.85
CA ARG A 377 8.41 0.57 13.64
C ARG A 377 9.44 1.61 13.19
N GLY A 378 10.67 1.51 13.71
CA GLY A 378 11.67 2.55 13.55
C GLY A 378 11.19 3.92 14.06
N GLY A 379 11.35 4.95 13.24
CA GLY A 379 10.83 6.30 13.50
C GLY A 379 9.35 6.48 13.19
N SER A 380 8.72 5.51 12.56
CA SER A 380 7.35 5.59 12.06
C SER A 380 6.34 5.12 13.11
N ARG A 381 5.82 6.05 13.92
CA ARG A 381 4.95 5.74 15.07
C ARG A 381 3.59 6.40 14.94
N VAL A 382 2.56 5.62 15.12
CA VAL A 382 1.20 6.14 15.28
C VAL A 382 1.10 6.86 16.62
N LEU A 383 0.48 8.03 16.62
CA LEU A 383 0.24 8.82 17.82
C LEU A 383 -1.21 8.73 18.26
N SER A 384 -1.42 8.61 19.56
CA SER A 384 -2.73 8.75 20.21
C SER A 384 -2.62 9.84 21.26
N ASN A 385 -3.39 10.93 21.15
CA ASN A 385 -3.31 12.09 22.03
C ASN A 385 -1.86 12.60 22.21
N ASN A 386 -1.11 12.69 21.11
CA ASN A 386 0.32 13.03 21.07
C ASN A 386 1.24 12.05 21.84
N VAL A 387 0.76 10.88 22.22
CA VAL A 387 1.58 9.82 22.78
C VAL A 387 1.85 8.77 21.71
N ALA A 388 3.13 8.52 21.43
CA ALA A 388 3.52 7.53 20.45
C ALA A 388 3.21 6.10 20.94
N LEU A 389 2.61 5.29 20.07
CA LEU A 389 2.50 3.85 20.29
C LEU A 389 3.91 3.26 20.32
N SER A 390 4.25 2.59 21.41
CA SER A 390 5.61 2.11 21.67
C SER A 390 5.63 0.81 22.45
N GLY A 391 6.79 0.14 22.46
CA GLY A 391 6.99 -1.13 23.14
C GLY A 391 6.21 -2.27 22.49
N GLU A 392 5.98 -3.31 23.25
CA GLU A 392 5.23 -4.50 22.84
C GLU A 392 3.71 -4.25 22.97
N TYR A 393 3.22 -3.21 22.26
CA TYR A 393 1.81 -2.88 22.17
C TYR A 393 1.42 -2.66 20.69
N THR A 394 0.29 -3.25 20.33
CA THR A 394 -0.40 -2.97 19.06
C THR A 394 -1.55 -1.99 19.32
N ILE A 395 -2.19 -1.55 18.24
CA ILE A 395 -3.44 -0.77 18.36
C ILE A 395 -4.58 -1.55 19.04
N TRP A 396 -4.47 -2.88 19.15
CA TRP A 396 -5.47 -3.75 19.79
C TRP A 396 -5.09 -4.16 21.23
N GLY A 397 -3.91 -3.79 21.71
CA GLY A 397 -3.45 -4.09 23.05
C GLY A 397 -2.05 -4.71 23.13
N PRO A 398 -1.70 -5.35 24.25
CA PRO A 398 -0.39 -5.95 24.45
C PRO A 398 -0.06 -6.98 23.38
N PHE A 399 1.20 -6.98 22.95
CA PHE A 399 1.74 -7.90 21.97
C PHE A 399 3.06 -8.47 22.48
N HIS A 400 3.34 -9.71 22.15
CA HIS A 400 4.61 -10.38 22.46
C HIS A 400 5.11 -11.06 21.20
N SER A 401 6.11 -10.47 20.58
CA SER A 401 6.63 -10.90 19.28
C SER A 401 6.97 -12.40 19.23
N ALA A 402 7.66 -12.93 20.25
CA ALA A 402 8.02 -14.35 20.30
C ALA A 402 6.79 -15.28 20.41
N ASN A 403 5.78 -14.89 21.17
CA ASN A 403 4.54 -15.67 21.26
C ASN A 403 3.78 -15.61 19.93
N TRP A 404 3.66 -14.42 19.35
CA TRP A 404 3.06 -14.26 18.03
C TRP A 404 3.76 -15.11 16.98
N ALA A 405 5.09 -15.09 16.91
CA ALA A 405 5.86 -15.87 15.96
C ALA A 405 5.57 -17.38 16.09
N ALA A 406 5.46 -17.90 17.33
CA ALA A 406 5.09 -19.29 17.57
C ALA A 406 3.64 -19.60 17.12
N TYR A 407 2.67 -18.72 17.41
CA TYR A 407 1.30 -18.88 16.94
C TYR A 407 1.21 -18.79 15.41
N ALA A 408 1.96 -17.86 14.82
CA ALA A 408 2.02 -17.67 13.39
C ALA A 408 2.64 -18.89 12.70
N ALA A 409 3.73 -19.45 13.23
CA ALA A 409 4.33 -20.68 12.71
C ALA A 409 3.35 -21.86 12.73
N ALA A 410 2.49 -21.92 13.75
CA ALA A 410 1.47 -22.95 13.90
C ALA A 410 0.20 -22.69 13.05
N GLY A 411 0.14 -21.59 12.27
CA GLY A 411 -1.06 -21.17 11.55
C GLY A 411 -2.23 -20.75 12.44
N ARG A 412 -1.94 -20.25 13.63
CA ARG A 412 -2.90 -19.95 14.70
C ARG A 412 -2.97 -18.48 15.09
N SER A 413 -2.26 -17.59 14.37
CA SER A 413 -2.31 -16.14 14.62
C SER A 413 -3.67 -15.54 14.27
N TRP A 414 -4.38 -16.10 13.28
CA TRP A 414 -5.78 -15.79 12.96
C TRP A 414 -6.68 -16.97 13.20
N ILE A 415 -7.70 -16.81 14.05
CA ILE A 415 -8.71 -17.83 14.33
C ILE A 415 -10.06 -17.15 14.53
N GLY A 416 -11.07 -17.56 13.73
CA GLY A 416 -12.46 -17.15 13.94
C GLY A 416 -12.70 -15.63 13.90
N GLY A 417 -11.92 -14.88 13.07
CA GLY A 417 -12.06 -13.43 12.96
C GLY A 417 -11.29 -12.65 14.02
N THR A 418 -10.45 -13.32 14.81
CA THR A 418 -9.56 -12.67 15.79
C THR A 418 -8.11 -12.85 15.40
N TRP A 419 -7.31 -11.82 15.63
CA TRP A 419 -5.86 -11.89 15.52
C TRP A 419 -5.25 -11.88 16.92
N MET A 420 -4.47 -12.93 17.23
CA MET A 420 -3.87 -13.13 18.56
C MET A 420 -4.87 -13.00 19.71
N GLY A 421 -6.12 -13.45 19.49
CA GLY A 421 -7.21 -13.34 20.46
C GLY A 421 -7.89 -11.97 20.52
N SER A 422 -7.36 -10.96 19.83
CA SER A 422 -7.98 -9.63 19.76
C SER A 422 -9.09 -9.63 18.71
N ILE A 423 -10.28 -9.19 19.11
CA ILE A 423 -11.40 -8.99 18.17
C ILE A 423 -11.03 -7.82 17.28
N ILE A 424 -10.97 -8.06 15.97
CA ILE A 424 -10.74 -7.01 15.02
C ILE A 424 -12.05 -6.25 14.83
N ALA A 425 -12.04 -4.99 15.18
CA ALA A 425 -13.19 -4.11 15.00
C ALA A 425 -13.52 -3.98 13.51
N GLY A 426 -14.74 -3.89 13.18
CA GLY A 426 -15.24 -4.06 11.82
C GLY A 426 -16.17 -5.24 11.83
N SER A 427 -17.09 -5.21 12.80
CA SER A 427 -18.01 -6.27 13.17
C SER A 427 -18.59 -7.03 11.99
N GLY A 428 -18.74 -8.32 12.17
CA GLY A 428 -19.34 -9.22 11.19
C GLY A 428 -18.35 -9.82 10.19
N TRP A 429 -17.05 -9.49 10.28
CA TRP A 429 -16.06 -10.23 9.52
C TRP A 429 -15.59 -11.44 10.33
N THR A 430 -15.86 -12.63 9.81
CA THR A 430 -15.61 -13.90 10.53
C THR A 430 -14.46 -14.72 9.93
N GLY A 431 -13.74 -14.17 8.97
CA GLY A 431 -12.69 -14.92 8.26
C GLY A 431 -13.22 -15.90 7.20
N THR A 432 -14.46 -16.33 7.33
CA THR A 432 -15.05 -17.34 6.44
C THR A 432 -15.94 -16.75 5.34
N SER A 433 -16.32 -15.48 5.45
CA SER A 433 -17.28 -14.83 4.52
C SER A 433 -16.66 -13.73 3.65
N TRP A 434 -15.34 -13.57 3.67
CA TRP A 434 -14.67 -12.51 2.90
C TRP A 434 -14.92 -12.68 1.38
N ALA A 435 -14.89 -13.90 0.87
CA ALA A 435 -15.11 -14.19 -0.54
C ALA A 435 -16.52 -13.81 -1.03
N SER A 436 -17.48 -13.67 -0.12
CA SER A 436 -18.83 -13.22 -0.44
C SER A 436 -19.04 -11.71 -0.35
N ARG A 437 -18.01 -10.97 0.16
CA ARG A 437 -18.04 -9.51 0.25
C ARG A 437 -17.42 -8.93 -1.00
N THR A 438 -18.28 -8.66 -1.98
CA THR A 438 -17.82 -8.09 -3.24
C THR A 438 -17.89 -6.57 -3.23
N TRP A 439 -17.04 -5.98 -4.02
CA TRP A 439 -17.10 -4.58 -4.38
C TRP A 439 -18.47 -4.24 -4.98
N GLY A 440 -19.08 -3.16 -4.50
CA GLY A 440 -20.42 -2.78 -4.96
C GLY A 440 -21.56 -3.50 -4.25
N ALA A 441 -21.32 -4.35 -3.27
CA ALA A 441 -22.37 -4.84 -2.37
C ALA A 441 -22.99 -3.68 -1.59
N ALA A 442 -24.25 -3.82 -1.20
CA ALA A 442 -25.08 -2.81 -0.55
C ALA A 442 -24.51 -2.16 0.73
N ASN A 443 -23.38 -2.65 1.22
CA ASN A 443 -22.65 -2.09 2.39
C ASN A 443 -21.97 -0.73 2.11
N TRP A 444 -21.86 -0.35 0.85
CA TRP A 444 -21.48 1.00 0.44
C TRP A 444 -22.71 1.93 0.34
N ALA A 445 -23.90 1.39 0.60
CA ALA A 445 -25.15 2.10 0.48
C ALA A 445 -25.26 3.17 1.58
N GLY A 446 -25.29 4.41 1.16
CA GLY A 446 -25.50 5.58 2.03
C GLY A 446 -24.50 6.71 1.80
N VAL A 447 -23.41 6.46 1.09
CA VAL A 447 -22.50 7.53 0.69
C VAL A 447 -22.65 7.77 -0.81
N PRO A 448 -23.29 8.88 -1.22
CA PRO A 448 -23.42 9.20 -2.64
C PRO A 448 -22.03 9.53 -3.21
N TRP A 449 -21.52 8.72 -4.09
CA TRP A 449 -20.35 9.00 -4.88
C TRP A 449 -20.62 10.16 -5.83
N GLY A 450 -19.79 11.18 -5.79
CA GLY A 450 -19.92 12.38 -6.62
C GLY A 450 -20.46 13.61 -5.87
N GLY A 451 -20.72 13.52 -4.58
CA GLY A 451 -21.03 14.68 -3.74
C GLY A 451 -19.78 15.26 -3.10
N THR A 452 -19.84 16.53 -2.75
CA THR A 452 -18.83 17.27 -1.98
C THR A 452 -18.75 16.82 -0.51
N GLN A 453 -18.79 15.52 -0.23
CA GLN A 453 -18.62 15.04 1.13
C GLN A 453 -17.13 15.04 1.48
N THR A 454 -16.79 15.90 2.42
CA THR A 454 -15.55 15.81 3.16
C THR A 454 -15.56 14.51 3.96
N TRP A 455 -14.56 13.67 3.77
CA TRP A 455 -14.36 12.40 4.49
C TRP A 455 -13.93 12.59 5.95
N SER A 456 -14.43 13.61 6.60
CA SER A 456 -14.28 13.82 8.03
C SER A 456 -15.56 13.34 8.69
N ASP A 457 -15.56 12.12 9.19
CA ASP A 457 -16.62 11.67 10.09
C ASP A 457 -16.18 11.96 11.53
N PRO A 458 -16.74 12.98 12.19
CA PRO A 458 -16.45 13.25 13.59
C PRO A 458 -16.97 12.16 14.53
N SER A 459 -17.73 11.18 14.01
CA SER A 459 -18.36 10.14 14.83
C SER A 459 -17.38 9.08 15.33
N TRP A 460 -16.19 8.94 14.72
CA TRP A 460 -15.19 7.98 15.20
C TRP A 460 -14.20 8.61 16.21
N SER A 461 -14.11 9.94 16.25
CA SER A 461 -13.32 10.63 17.27
C SER A 461 -13.96 10.37 18.65
N GLY A 462 -13.33 9.49 19.44
CA GLY A 462 -13.79 9.20 20.80
C GLY A 462 -14.46 7.85 21.04
N LYS A 463 -14.60 6.98 20.03
CA LYS A 463 -15.04 5.60 20.25
C LYS A 463 -13.89 4.74 20.76
N ALA A 464 -14.06 4.20 21.97
CA ALA A 464 -13.10 3.29 22.56
C ALA A 464 -13.04 1.98 21.76
N TRP A 465 -11.83 1.50 21.45
CA TRP A 465 -11.60 0.12 21.09
C TRP A 465 -11.97 -0.78 22.27
N SER A 466 -12.72 -1.86 22.00
CA SER A 466 -13.17 -2.77 23.06
C SER A 466 -11.98 -3.28 23.84
N GLY A 467 -11.84 -2.82 25.07
CA GLY A 467 -10.92 -3.36 26.04
C GLY A 467 -9.87 -2.41 26.58
N LYS A 468 -9.46 -1.35 25.89
CA LYS A 468 -8.65 -0.25 26.46
C LYS A 468 -8.61 0.95 25.54
N ALA A 469 -8.87 2.09 26.10
CA ALA A 469 -9.04 3.36 25.45
C ALA A 469 -7.76 3.82 24.73
N TRP A 470 -7.74 3.66 23.44
CA TRP A 470 -7.02 4.54 22.55
C TRP A 470 -8.07 5.48 21.95
N SER A 471 -8.54 6.43 22.76
CA SER A 471 -9.40 7.50 22.27
C SER A 471 -8.48 8.62 21.81
N ALA A 472 -8.27 8.75 20.54
CA ALA A 472 -7.49 9.84 20.01
C ALA A 472 -8.22 10.55 18.89
N THR A 473 -8.20 11.84 18.93
CA THR A 473 -8.64 12.74 17.86
C THR A 473 -7.57 12.90 16.77
N ASP A 474 -6.30 12.58 17.09
CA ASP A 474 -5.17 12.78 16.20
C ASP A 474 -4.32 11.50 16.09
N TRP A 475 -4.43 10.83 14.95
CA TRP A 475 -3.58 9.70 14.59
C TRP A 475 -2.51 10.20 13.60
N ASN A 476 -1.32 10.47 14.11
CA ASN A 476 -0.15 10.85 13.32
C ASN A 476 0.94 9.79 13.51
N GLY A 477 1.60 9.38 12.45
CA GLY A 477 2.64 8.38 12.55
C GLY A 477 3.06 7.84 11.19
N ALA A 478 3.44 6.57 11.14
CA ALA A 478 3.72 5.90 9.87
C ALA A 478 2.53 6.04 8.93
N ARG A 479 2.79 6.39 7.70
CA ARG A 479 1.77 6.71 6.70
C ARG A 479 2.09 5.98 5.39
N PHE A 480 1.06 5.75 4.58
CA PHE A 480 1.25 5.31 3.20
C PHE A 480 1.87 6.40 2.33
N ALA A 481 1.82 7.67 2.74
CA ALA A 481 2.58 8.76 2.15
C ALA A 481 2.84 9.85 3.19
N SER A 482 4.01 10.48 3.19
CA SER A 482 4.28 11.63 4.06
C SER A 482 3.56 12.87 3.55
N SER A 483 3.05 13.70 4.47
CA SER A 483 2.39 14.96 4.11
C SER A 483 3.39 16.01 3.56
N GLU A 484 4.67 15.87 3.84
CA GLU A 484 5.69 16.81 3.42
C GLU A 484 5.98 16.75 1.92
N ASP A 485 5.92 15.56 1.33
CA ASP A 485 6.15 15.38 -0.10
C ASP A 485 5.00 15.84 -0.98
N TRP A 486 3.83 16.06 -0.37
CA TRP A 486 2.66 16.57 -1.07
C TRP A 486 2.63 18.09 -1.14
N ALA A 487 3.32 18.78 -0.23
CA ALA A 487 3.27 20.23 -0.08
C ALA A 487 4.34 20.97 -0.86
N THR A 488 5.39 20.31 -1.34
CA THR A 488 6.49 20.98 -2.04
C THR A 488 6.15 21.24 -3.51
N THR A 489 6.32 22.47 -3.94
CA THR A 489 6.10 22.91 -5.34
C THR A 489 7.27 22.60 -6.27
N SER A 490 8.38 22.08 -5.74
CA SER A 490 9.58 21.77 -6.49
C SER A 490 9.71 20.28 -6.77
N TRP A 491 8.94 19.83 -7.75
CA TRP A 491 9.08 18.50 -8.31
C TRP A 491 9.93 18.64 -9.58
N GLY A 492 11.23 18.45 -9.45
CA GLY A 492 12.15 18.40 -10.57
C GLY A 492 12.20 17.03 -11.21
#